data_f8281f1870671a063319f9d8638f1ec1
#
_entry.id   f8281f1870671a063319f9d8638f1ec1
#
_cell.length_a   1.000
_cell.length_b   1.000
_cell.length_c   1.000
_cell.angle_alpha   90.00
_cell.angle_beta   90.00
_cell.angle_gamma   90.00
#
_symmetry.space_group_name_H-M   'P 1'
#
loop_
_entity.id
_entity.type
_entity.pdbx_description
1 polymer ?
#
loop_
_entity_poly.entity_id
_entity_poly.type
_entity_poly.pdbx_seq_one_letter_code
_entity_poly.pdbx_strand_id
1 'polypeptide(L)'
;MALYEHVFLARQDLSSQQVDALVESYKGVIEANGGSVGRVENWGLKSLTYRINKNRKAYYTLMDITAPAAAIQEMERQMGLSEDVLRFMTVRVEKHEEGASAMMQKREERSERGDRFGDRPRFGDRDRGDRGDRGDRPPRGDRDDRGPRRPREQAEGAQ
;
A
#
# COMPACT_ATOMS: atom_id res chain seq x y z
N MET A 1 7.71 -27.83 -19.06
CA MET A 1 7.98 -26.66 -18.23
C MET A 1 6.91 -26.60 -17.14
N ALA A 2 7.24 -26.18 -15.95
CA ALA A 2 6.26 -26.02 -14.87
C ALA A 2 5.69 -24.61 -14.86
N LEU A 3 4.49 -24.45 -14.30
CA LEU A 3 3.79 -23.19 -14.18
C LEU A 3 3.94 -22.67 -12.73
N TYR A 4 4.21 -21.39 -12.60
CA TYR A 4 4.40 -20.73 -11.31
C TYR A 4 3.66 -19.41 -11.28
N GLU A 5 3.11 -19.10 -10.11
CA GLU A 5 2.70 -17.75 -9.75
C GLU A 5 3.75 -17.19 -8.80
N HIS A 6 4.26 -16.04 -9.12
CA HIS A 6 5.29 -15.38 -8.35
C HIS A 6 4.82 -14.00 -7.90
N VAL A 7 4.90 -13.72 -6.60
CA VAL A 7 4.60 -12.41 -6.04
C VAL A 7 5.84 -11.87 -5.37
N PHE A 8 6.22 -10.64 -5.66
CA PHE A 8 7.26 -9.95 -4.93
C PHE A 8 6.80 -8.57 -4.42
N LEU A 9 7.48 -8.14 -3.38
CA LEU A 9 7.27 -6.87 -2.71
C LEU A 9 8.49 -5.99 -2.90
N ALA A 10 8.32 -4.87 -3.59
CA ALA A 10 9.37 -3.86 -3.75
C ALA A 10 9.21 -2.74 -2.72
N ARG A 11 10.32 -2.05 -2.42
CA ARG A 11 10.38 -0.97 -1.41
C ARG A 11 9.40 0.15 -1.73
N GLN A 12 8.92 0.80 -0.67
CA GLN A 12 7.93 1.89 -0.75
C GLN A 12 8.49 3.20 -1.34
N ASP A 13 9.80 3.38 -1.31
CA ASP A 13 10.51 4.58 -1.76
C ASP A 13 10.89 4.55 -3.25
N LEU A 14 10.64 3.43 -3.92
CA LEU A 14 10.78 3.33 -5.37
C LEU A 14 9.64 4.06 -6.10
N SER A 15 9.96 4.57 -7.29
CA SER A 15 8.93 5.04 -8.22
C SER A 15 8.29 3.88 -8.98
N SER A 16 7.10 4.09 -9.55
CA SER A 16 6.46 3.08 -10.38
C SER A 16 7.32 2.63 -11.55
N GLN A 17 8.04 3.56 -12.18
CA GLN A 17 8.97 3.25 -13.28
C GLN A 17 10.13 2.35 -12.84
N GLN A 18 10.64 2.54 -11.62
CA GLN A 18 11.68 1.67 -11.07
C GLN A 18 11.15 0.27 -10.77
N VAL A 19 9.91 0.16 -10.29
CA VAL A 19 9.25 -1.14 -10.09
C VAL A 19 9.05 -1.85 -11.42
N ASP A 20 8.62 -1.13 -12.46
CA ASP A 20 8.45 -1.69 -13.81
C ASP A 20 9.82 -2.15 -14.40
N ALA A 21 10.89 -1.38 -14.17
CA ALA A 21 12.25 -1.78 -14.56
C ALA A 21 12.73 -3.06 -13.84
N LEU A 22 12.39 -3.23 -12.56
CA LEU A 22 12.66 -4.48 -11.82
C LEU A 22 11.92 -5.66 -12.44
N VAL A 23 10.65 -5.49 -12.81
CA VAL A 23 9.85 -6.52 -13.47
C VAL A 23 10.51 -6.94 -14.78
N GLU A 24 10.89 -5.99 -15.64
CA GLU A 24 11.54 -6.27 -16.91
C GLU A 24 12.91 -6.96 -16.72
N SER A 25 13.67 -6.57 -15.70
CA SER A 25 14.93 -7.24 -15.35
C SER A 25 14.72 -8.72 -15.00
N TYR A 26 13.77 -9.03 -14.12
CA TYR A 26 13.47 -10.41 -13.71
C TYR A 26 12.85 -11.23 -14.84
N LYS A 27 12.04 -10.61 -15.69
CA LYS A 27 11.54 -11.23 -16.91
C LYS A 27 12.69 -11.63 -17.84
N GLY A 28 13.67 -10.74 -18.04
CA GLY A 28 14.88 -11.05 -18.80
C GLY A 28 15.68 -12.24 -18.23
N VAL A 29 15.74 -12.38 -16.91
CA VAL A 29 16.39 -13.54 -16.24
C VAL A 29 15.65 -14.84 -16.59
N ILE A 30 14.32 -14.84 -16.51
CA ILE A 30 13.50 -16.02 -16.84
C ILE A 30 13.65 -16.39 -18.31
N GLU A 31 13.59 -15.43 -19.21
CA GLU A 31 13.71 -15.64 -20.67
C GLU A 31 15.11 -16.16 -21.04
N ALA A 32 16.17 -15.61 -20.45
CA ALA A 32 17.56 -16.06 -20.66
C ALA A 32 17.78 -17.52 -20.22
N ASN A 33 17.00 -18.00 -19.26
CA ASN A 33 17.05 -19.39 -18.77
C ASN A 33 15.98 -20.30 -19.40
N GLY A 34 15.41 -19.89 -20.53
CA GLY A 34 14.51 -20.70 -21.34
C GLY A 34 13.09 -20.78 -20.83
N GLY A 35 12.67 -19.84 -19.96
CA GLY A 35 11.32 -19.66 -19.52
C GLY A 35 10.59 -18.54 -20.27
N SER A 36 9.36 -18.28 -19.87
CA SER A 36 8.55 -17.15 -20.36
C SER A 36 7.71 -16.59 -19.24
N VAL A 37 7.44 -15.30 -19.31
CA VAL A 37 6.54 -14.59 -18.38
C VAL A 37 5.28 -14.22 -19.15
N GLY A 38 4.14 -14.65 -18.67
CA GLY A 38 2.84 -14.36 -19.24
C GLY A 38 2.25 -13.06 -18.64
N ARG A 39 1.21 -13.21 -17.84
CA ARG A 39 0.56 -12.08 -17.18
C ARG A 39 1.48 -11.44 -16.13
N VAL A 40 1.50 -10.11 -16.09
CA VAL A 40 2.13 -9.32 -15.05
C VAL A 40 1.08 -8.36 -14.49
N GLU A 41 0.88 -8.35 -13.19
CA GLU A 41 -0.04 -7.44 -12.51
C GLU A 41 0.71 -6.61 -11.47
N ASN A 42 0.65 -5.29 -11.62
CA ASN A 42 1.12 -4.37 -10.61
C ASN A 42 -0.07 -3.94 -9.73
N TRP A 43 -0.11 -4.42 -8.49
CA TRP A 43 -1.20 -4.10 -7.55
C TRP A 43 -1.01 -2.75 -6.87
N GLY A 44 0.11 -2.09 -7.13
CA GLY A 44 0.46 -0.78 -6.59
C GLY A 44 0.94 -0.81 -5.15
N LEU A 45 1.06 0.37 -4.57
CA LEU A 45 1.55 0.55 -3.21
C LEU A 45 0.47 0.19 -2.18
N LYS A 46 0.73 -0.83 -1.36
CA LYS A 46 -0.18 -1.32 -0.32
C LYS A 46 0.48 -1.32 1.05
N SER A 47 -0.35 -1.19 2.09
CA SER A 47 0.10 -1.29 3.47
C SER A 47 0.45 -2.73 3.82
N LEU A 48 1.55 -2.90 4.54
CA LEU A 48 1.97 -4.17 5.11
C LEU A 48 1.27 -4.37 6.47
N THR A 49 0.91 -5.61 6.80
CA THR A 49 0.34 -5.96 8.12
C THR A 49 1.34 -5.70 9.25
N TYR A 50 2.62 -5.97 9.00
CA TYR A 50 3.75 -5.68 9.88
C TYR A 50 4.90 -5.08 9.08
N ARG A 51 5.82 -4.40 9.76
CA ARG A 51 6.97 -3.77 9.10
C ARG A 51 7.96 -4.81 8.58
N ILE A 52 8.40 -4.64 7.34
CA ILE A 52 9.49 -5.42 6.74
C ILE A 52 10.63 -4.44 6.43
N ASN A 53 11.83 -4.69 6.96
CA ASN A 53 12.99 -3.81 6.78
C ASN A 53 12.66 -2.33 7.01
N LYS A 54 11.95 -2.02 8.11
CA LYS A 54 11.46 -0.69 8.50
C LYS A 54 10.40 -0.08 7.56
N ASN A 55 10.03 -0.73 6.45
CA ASN A 55 8.97 -0.27 5.55
C ASN A 55 7.59 -0.61 6.11
N ARG A 56 6.64 0.31 5.97
CA ARG A 56 5.21 0.12 6.34
C ARG A 56 4.33 -0.21 5.13
N LYS A 57 4.82 0.08 3.93
CA LYS A 57 4.15 -0.16 2.66
C LYS A 57 5.13 -0.83 1.70
N ALA A 58 4.60 -1.48 0.69
CA ALA A 58 5.37 -2.05 -0.40
C ALA A 58 4.58 -2.01 -1.71
N TYR A 59 5.28 -2.00 -2.82
CA TYR A 59 4.68 -2.28 -4.12
C TYR A 59 4.56 -3.78 -4.27
N TYR A 60 3.38 -4.24 -4.65
CA TYR A 60 3.09 -5.65 -4.90
C TYR A 60 2.99 -5.90 -6.38
N THR A 61 3.71 -6.90 -6.86
CA THR A 61 3.66 -7.34 -8.26
C THR A 61 3.49 -8.85 -8.32
N LEU A 62 2.54 -9.31 -9.15
CA LEU A 62 2.32 -10.71 -9.49
C LEU A 62 2.85 -10.97 -10.90
N MET A 63 3.49 -12.11 -11.09
CA MET A 63 3.94 -12.60 -12.39
C MET A 63 3.54 -14.07 -12.57
N ASP A 64 2.92 -14.40 -13.69
CA ASP A 64 2.69 -15.78 -14.12
C ASP A 64 3.88 -16.24 -14.96
N ILE A 65 4.55 -17.29 -14.53
CA ILE A 65 5.81 -17.73 -15.11
C ILE A 65 5.68 -19.19 -15.59
N THR A 66 6.13 -19.44 -16.79
CA THR A 66 6.28 -20.78 -17.35
C THR A 66 7.77 -21.05 -17.56
N ALA A 67 8.40 -21.84 -16.70
CA ALA A 67 9.84 -21.98 -16.70
C ALA A 67 10.32 -23.34 -16.15
N PRO A 68 11.58 -23.73 -16.43
CA PRO A 68 12.24 -24.79 -15.69
C PRO A 68 12.57 -24.30 -14.24
N ALA A 69 12.64 -25.22 -13.29
CA ALA A 69 12.91 -24.89 -11.89
C ALA A 69 14.24 -24.10 -11.69
N ALA A 70 15.24 -24.38 -12.51
CA ALA A 70 16.54 -23.68 -12.45
C ALA A 70 16.40 -22.17 -12.77
N ALA A 71 15.51 -21.80 -13.70
CA ALA A 71 15.26 -20.39 -14.02
C ALA A 71 14.62 -19.65 -12.82
N ILE A 72 13.69 -20.31 -12.14
CA ILE A 72 13.05 -19.76 -10.92
C ILE A 72 14.10 -19.57 -9.80
N GLN A 73 14.94 -20.57 -9.57
CA GLN A 73 15.99 -20.50 -8.56
C GLN A 73 16.97 -19.35 -8.81
N GLU A 74 17.35 -19.14 -10.08
CA GLU A 74 18.25 -18.03 -10.44
C GLU A 74 17.57 -16.67 -10.25
N MET A 75 16.31 -16.53 -10.63
CA MET A 75 15.54 -15.31 -10.39
C MET A 75 15.40 -15.02 -8.89
N GLU A 76 15.02 -16.02 -8.08
CA GLU A 76 14.90 -15.90 -6.62
C GLU A 76 16.24 -15.56 -5.96
N ARG A 77 17.35 -16.15 -6.45
CA ARG A 77 18.68 -15.80 -5.99
C ARG A 77 19.00 -14.32 -6.20
N GLN A 78 18.70 -13.81 -7.39
CA GLN A 78 18.91 -12.40 -7.72
C GLN A 78 18.00 -11.48 -6.89
N MET A 79 16.74 -11.85 -6.70
CA MET A 79 15.83 -11.11 -5.82
C MET A 79 16.30 -11.07 -4.37
N GLY A 80 16.86 -12.18 -3.88
CA GLY A 80 17.43 -12.26 -2.52
C GLY A 80 18.66 -11.38 -2.30
N LEU A 81 19.39 -11.03 -3.38
CA LEU A 81 20.52 -10.11 -3.34
C LEU A 81 20.13 -8.65 -3.57
N SER A 82 18.94 -8.41 -4.08
CA SER A 82 18.45 -7.06 -4.38
C SER A 82 18.01 -6.35 -3.10
N GLU A 83 18.52 -5.17 -2.87
CA GLU A 83 18.08 -4.30 -1.77
C GLU A 83 16.69 -3.70 -2.00
N ASP A 84 16.23 -3.68 -3.24
CA ASP A 84 14.94 -3.12 -3.64
C ASP A 84 13.77 -4.08 -3.43
N VAL A 85 14.05 -5.38 -3.30
CA VAL A 85 13.07 -6.41 -3.02
C VAL A 85 13.03 -6.74 -1.54
N LEU A 86 11.88 -6.53 -0.92
CA LEU A 86 11.69 -6.78 0.51
C LEU A 86 11.39 -8.25 0.80
N ARG A 87 10.60 -8.86 -0.06
CA ARG A 87 10.17 -10.25 0.06
C ARG A 87 9.61 -10.75 -1.27
N PHE A 88 9.68 -12.04 -1.49
CA PHE A 88 9.03 -12.71 -2.61
C PHE A 88 8.49 -14.08 -2.18
N MET A 89 7.60 -14.61 -3.00
CA MET A 89 7.01 -15.94 -2.84
C MET A 89 6.69 -16.51 -4.21
N THR A 90 7.09 -17.76 -4.44
CA THR A 90 6.77 -18.52 -5.65
C THR A 90 5.91 -19.71 -5.29
N VAL A 91 4.83 -19.89 -6.00
CA VAL A 91 3.92 -21.04 -5.86
C VAL A 91 3.85 -21.76 -7.19
N ARG A 92 4.07 -23.09 -7.18
CA ARG A 92 3.85 -23.91 -8.35
C ARG A 92 2.35 -24.15 -8.50
N VAL A 93 1.85 -23.94 -9.71
CA VAL A 93 0.44 -24.12 -10.04
C VAL A 93 0.27 -25.15 -11.17
N GLU A 94 -0.89 -25.74 -11.25
CA GLU A 94 -1.23 -26.67 -12.34
C GLU A 94 -1.73 -25.94 -13.58
N LYS A 95 -2.37 -24.79 -13.36
CA LYS A 95 -2.94 -23.94 -14.40
C LYS A 95 -2.84 -22.49 -13.98
N HIS A 96 -2.48 -21.58 -14.91
CA HIS A 96 -2.65 -20.15 -14.70
C HIS A 96 -4.13 -19.79 -14.85
N GLU A 97 -4.63 -18.91 -13.98
CA GLU A 97 -5.98 -18.39 -14.08
C GLU A 97 -6.10 -17.42 -15.27
N GLU A 98 -7.18 -17.57 -16.04
CA GLU A 98 -7.52 -16.65 -17.12
C GLU A 98 -8.25 -15.45 -16.53
N GLY A 99 -7.70 -14.26 -16.72
CA GLY A 99 -8.31 -13.02 -16.24
C GLY A 99 -7.53 -12.33 -15.12
N ALA A 100 -8.08 -11.23 -14.64
CA ALA A 100 -7.47 -10.45 -13.57
C ALA A 100 -7.57 -11.18 -12.22
N SER A 101 -6.51 -11.10 -11.42
CA SER A 101 -6.51 -11.67 -10.08
C SER A 101 -7.59 -11.02 -9.18
N ALA A 102 -8.00 -11.72 -8.12
CA ALA A 102 -8.97 -11.20 -7.16
C ALA A 102 -8.59 -9.83 -6.58
N MET A 103 -7.31 -9.51 -6.54
CA MET A 103 -6.80 -8.22 -6.08
C MET A 103 -7.10 -7.08 -7.06
N MET A 104 -7.13 -7.35 -8.36
CA MET A 104 -7.47 -6.37 -9.40
C MET A 104 -8.99 -6.22 -9.52
N GLN A 105 -9.75 -7.31 -9.50
CA GLN A 105 -11.23 -7.31 -9.55
C GLN A 105 -11.82 -6.46 -8.41
N LYS A 106 -11.30 -6.61 -7.18
CA LYS A 106 -11.76 -5.82 -6.03
C LYS A 106 -11.51 -4.32 -6.17
N ARG A 107 -10.52 -3.93 -6.98
CA ARG A 107 -10.22 -2.53 -7.28
C ARG A 107 -11.24 -1.93 -8.26
N GLU A 108 -11.63 -2.69 -9.27
CA GLU A 108 -12.65 -2.28 -10.26
C GLU A 108 -14.02 -2.09 -9.61
N GLU A 109 -14.50 -3.05 -8.80
CA GLU A 109 -15.76 -2.91 -8.07
C GLU A 109 -15.79 -1.69 -7.14
N ARG A 110 -14.64 -1.33 -6.56
CA ARG A 110 -14.56 -0.17 -5.67
C ARG A 110 -14.60 1.15 -6.44
N SER A 111 -14.05 1.21 -7.65
CA SER A 111 -14.12 2.39 -8.51
C SER A 111 -15.53 2.61 -9.06
N GLU A 112 -16.22 1.55 -9.50
CA GLU A 112 -17.60 1.63 -9.98
C GLU A 112 -18.61 2.05 -8.90
N ARG A 113 -18.40 1.62 -7.64
CA ARG A 113 -19.23 2.08 -6.51
C ARG A 113 -18.97 3.55 -6.15
N GLY A 114 -17.76 4.05 -6.37
CA GLY A 114 -17.40 5.46 -6.14
C GLY A 114 -18.13 6.41 -7.06
N ASP A 115 -18.25 6.07 -8.33
CA ASP A 115 -18.92 6.90 -9.35
C ASP A 115 -20.45 6.96 -9.18
N ARG A 116 -21.08 5.92 -8.64
CA ARG A 116 -22.53 5.91 -8.38
C ARG A 116 -22.97 6.81 -7.22
N PHE A 117 -22.07 7.25 -6.35
CA PHE A 117 -22.39 8.15 -5.24
C PHE A 117 -22.07 9.62 -5.52
N GLY A 118 -21.49 9.96 -6.68
CA GLY A 118 -21.12 11.32 -7.07
C GLY A 118 -22.28 12.20 -7.55
N ASP A 119 -23.41 11.61 -7.92
CA ASP A 119 -24.56 12.35 -8.47
C ASP A 119 -25.75 12.38 -7.48
N ARG A 120 -25.51 12.94 -6.28
CA ARG A 120 -26.63 13.40 -5.45
C ARG A 120 -26.90 14.85 -5.76
N PRO A 121 -28.07 15.20 -6.36
CA PRO A 121 -28.46 16.57 -6.52
C PRO A 121 -28.51 17.24 -5.16
N ARG A 122 -27.75 18.32 -5.01
CA ARG A 122 -27.90 19.27 -3.91
C ARG A 122 -29.33 19.79 -3.96
N PHE A 123 -30.18 19.19 -3.18
CA PHE A 123 -31.52 19.74 -2.92
C PHE A 123 -31.38 21.09 -2.23
N GLY A 124 -31.93 22.07 -2.95
CA GLY A 124 -32.10 23.45 -2.71
C GLY A 124 -32.22 23.93 -1.28
N ASP A 125 -31.53 25.01 -1.14
CA ASP A 125 -31.82 26.16 -0.31
C ASP A 125 -33.33 26.30 -0.10
N ARG A 126 -33.79 25.99 1.11
CA ARG A 126 -35.09 26.44 1.61
C ARG A 126 -34.86 27.56 2.59
N ASP A 127 -34.85 28.74 2.01
CA ASP A 127 -35.30 29.96 2.63
C ASP A 127 -36.41 29.66 3.68
N ARG A 128 -36.13 29.87 4.93
CA ARG A 128 -37.12 30.06 5.98
C ARG A 128 -36.68 31.23 6.84
N GLY A 129 -37.30 32.34 6.47
CA GLY A 129 -37.30 33.57 7.18
C GLY A 129 -37.69 33.45 8.63
N ASP A 130 -37.10 34.36 9.33
CA ASP A 130 -37.68 35.21 10.38
C ASP A 130 -38.59 34.56 11.43
N ARG A 131 -38.07 34.45 12.64
CA ARG A 131 -38.80 34.73 13.88
C ARG A 131 -37.85 34.88 15.06
N GLY A 132 -37.66 36.13 15.49
CA GLY A 132 -38.07 36.69 16.74
C GLY A 132 -37.37 36.20 18.02
N ASP A 133 -36.49 37.03 18.48
CA ASP A 133 -36.49 37.55 19.85
C ASP A 133 -36.69 36.58 21.04
N ARG A 134 -35.65 36.40 21.81
CA ARG A 134 -35.68 36.42 23.31
C ARG A 134 -34.40 35.86 23.92
N GLY A 135 -33.85 36.70 24.75
CA GLY A 135 -33.38 36.18 26.05
C GLY A 135 -31.89 36.29 26.32
N ASP A 136 -31.57 37.38 26.85
CA ASP A 136 -30.57 37.69 27.85
C ASP A 136 -30.01 36.45 28.58
N ARG A 137 -28.71 36.21 28.46
CA ARG A 137 -27.95 35.40 29.41
C ARG A 137 -26.67 36.13 29.78
N PRO A 138 -26.43 36.29 31.10
CA PRO A 138 -25.30 37.04 31.61
C PRO A 138 -23.97 36.28 31.42
N PRO A 139 -22.84 37.01 31.42
CA PRO A 139 -21.52 36.40 31.24
C PRO A 139 -21.10 35.65 32.50
N ARG A 140 -20.64 34.42 32.31
CA ARG A 140 -19.99 33.66 33.40
C ARG A 140 -18.51 34.02 33.43
N GLY A 141 -18.16 34.46 34.62
CA GLY A 141 -16.89 34.98 35.03
C GLY A 141 -15.70 34.05 34.85
N ASP A 142 -14.60 34.77 34.75
CA ASP A 142 -13.22 34.32 34.87
C ASP A 142 -13.03 33.38 36.06
N ARG A 143 -12.38 32.27 35.80
CA ARG A 143 -11.63 31.55 36.84
C ARG A 143 -10.20 31.35 36.32
N ASP A 144 -9.38 32.35 36.62
CA ASP A 144 -7.95 32.18 36.82
C ASP A 144 -7.74 31.20 37.97
N ASP A 145 -7.14 30.06 37.66
CA ASP A 145 -6.47 29.26 38.68
C ASP A 145 -5.13 28.75 38.10
N ARG A 146 -4.12 29.61 38.24
CA ARG A 146 -2.73 29.27 38.03
C ARG A 146 -2.17 28.69 39.33
N GLY A 147 -2.17 27.36 39.43
CA GLY A 147 -1.43 26.65 40.46
C GLY A 147 0.09 26.70 40.21
N PRO A 148 0.92 26.79 41.28
CA PRO A 148 2.33 27.08 41.18
C PRO A 148 3.16 25.91 40.64
N ARG A 149 4.07 26.23 39.73
CA ARG A 149 5.09 25.29 39.21
C ARG A 149 6.11 24.96 40.29
N ARG A 150 6.33 23.70 40.58
CA ARG A 150 7.42 23.18 41.41
C ARG A 150 8.76 23.31 40.69
N PRO A 151 9.85 23.71 41.39
CA PRO A 151 11.19 23.78 40.84
C PRO A 151 11.78 22.35 40.63
N ARG A 152 12.54 22.23 39.57
CA ARG A 152 13.30 21.05 39.22
C ARG A 152 14.60 21.06 40.00
N GLU A 153 14.78 20.15 40.97
CA GLU A 153 16.03 19.97 41.66
C GLU A 153 17.10 19.42 40.68
N GLN A 154 18.19 20.14 40.62
CA GLN A 154 19.46 19.70 40.05
C GLN A 154 20.13 18.78 41.07
N ALA A 155 20.45 17.57 40.72
CA ALA A 155 21.37 16.72 41.45
C ALA A 155 22.74 16.82 40.76
N GLU A 156 23.59 17.62 41.36
CA GLU A 156 25.06 17.55 41.23
C GLU A 156 25.61 16.36 42.01
N GLY A 157 26.73 15.80 41.50
CA GLY A 157 27.75 15.37 42.38
C GLY A 157 28.16 13.91 42.28
N ALA A 158 29.25 13.71 41.64
CA ALA A 158 30.57 13.37 42.21
C ALA A 158 30.85 11.87 42.51
N GLN A 159 31.86 11.44 41.93
CA GLN A 159 32.98 10.55 42.15
C GLN A 159 32.98 9.30 41.27
#